data_10f58ce900022c5dcf75886d3e893702
#
_entry.id   10f58ce900022c5dcf75886d3e893702
#
_cell.length_a   1.000
_cell.length_b   1.000
_cell.length_c   1.000
_cell.angle_alpha   90.00
_cell.angle_beta   90.00
_cell.angle_gamma   90.00
#
_symmetry.space_group_name_H-M   'P 1'
#
loop_
_entity.id
_entity.type
_entity.pdbx_description
1 polymer ?
#
loop_
_entity_poly.entity_id
_entity_poly.type
_entity_poly.pdbx_seq_one_letter_code
_entity_poly.pdbx_strand_id
1 'polypeptide(L)'
;DIKRMNELDVLVVNGIGHDEFIFDILNATDRKKDIKVIYANKNVSLMPIAGSIRNEKVMNPHTFISITASVQQVYNIAKELGELDPANKEFYLKNARDYAKKLRKLKTDALNEVKNLGNIDIRVATLHGGYDYLLSEFGIDVKAVIEPSHGAQPSAADLEKVIKIIKDQKIDIIFGEKNFNNKFVDTIHKETGVEVRSLSHMTNGAYEADGFEKFIKMDLDEVVKAIKDAAAKKGKK
;
A
#
# COMPACT_ATOMS: atom_id res chain seq x y z
N ASP A 1 -10.05 13.18 -19.72
CA ASP A 1 -10.70 12.64 -18.49
C ASP A 1 -12.18 13.02 -18.41
N ILE A 2 -12.58 14.31 -18.64
CA ILE A 2 -13.99 14.75 -18.62
C ILE A 2 -14.86 13.94 -19.61
N LYS A 3 -14.35 13.68 -20.83
CA LYS A 3 -15.07 12.86 -21.81
C LYS A 3 -15.38 11.47 -21.29
N ARG A 4 -14.41 10.79 -20.69
CA ARG A 4 -14.59 9.47 -20.08
C ARG A 4 -15.55 9.52 -18.90
N MET A 5 -15.45 10.58 -18.08
CA MET A 5 -16.36 10.77 -16.95
C MET A 5 -17.82 10.85 -17.40
N ASN A 6 -18.11 11.52 -18.52
CA ASN A 6 -19.46 11.61 -19.09
C ASN A 6 -20.04 10.26 -19.60
N GLU A 7 -19.20 9.25 -19.76
CA GLU A 7 -19.61 7.91 -20.22
C GLU A 7 -19.89 6.94 -19.04
N LEU A 8 -19.65 7.37 -17.79
CA LEU A 8 -19.81 6.53 -16.62
C LEU A 8 -21.24 6.55 -16.07
N ASP A 9 -21.67 5.40 -15.54
CA ASP A 9 -22.84 5.28 -14.67
C ASP A 9 -22.43 5.29 -13.20
N VAL A 10 -21.24 4.72 -12.89
CA VAL A 10 -20.70 4.59 -11.53
C VAL A 10 -19.23 4.98 -11.51
N LEU A 11 -18.84 5.76 -10.51
CA LEU A 11 -17.47 6.09 -10.18
C LEU A 11 -17.10 5.42 -8.87
N VAL A 12 -16.06 4.59 -8.87
CA VAL A 12 -15.50 4.00 -7.64
C VAL A 12 -14.29 4.80 -7.22
N VAL A 13 -14.28 5.26 -5.98
CA VAL A 13 -13.19 6.07 -5.41
C VAL A 13 -12.59 5.40 -4.17
N ASN A 14 -11.32 5.65 -3.91
CA ASN A 14 -10.67 5.31 -2.65
C ASN A 14 -11.33 6.11 -1.49
N GLY A 15 -11.43 7.43 -1.66
CA GLY A 15 -12.29 8.30 -0.85
C GLY A 15 -11.77 8.62 0.55
N ILE A 16 -10.45 8.53 0.77
CA ILE A 16 -9.78 8.79 2.05
C ILE A 16 -8.48 9.60 1.88
N GLY A 17 -8.50 10.59 0.99
CA GLY A 17 -7.40 11.54 0.84
C GLY A 17 -6.40 11.20 -0.26
N HIS A 18 -6.69 10.28 -1.18
CA HIS A 18 -5.77 9.89 -2.25
C HIS A 18 -6.23 10.29 -3.64
N ASP A 19 -7.51 10.49 -3.83
CA ASP A 19 -8.15 10.65 -5.13
C ASP A 19 -9.15 11.83 -5.20
N GLU A 20 -8.95 12.85 -4.36
CA GLU A 20 -9.81 14.05 -4.35
C GLU A 20 -9.89 14.78 -5.68
N PHE A 21 -8.80 14.76 -6.47
CA PHE A 21 -8.76 15.38 -7.79
C PHE A 21 -9.87 14.87 -8.73
N ILE A 22 -10.38 13.65 -8.50
CA ILE A 22 -11.43 13.07 -9.34
C ILE A 22 -12.76 13.81 -9.21
N PHE A 23 -13.00 14.43 -8.04
CA PHE A 23 -14.23 15.20 -7.79
C PHE A 23 -14.23 16.51 -8.56
N ASP A 24 -13.07 17.11 -8.82
CA ASP A 24 -12.98 18.28 -9.70
C ASP A 24 -13.37 17.92 -11.15
N ILE A 25 -12.92 16.74 -11.61
CA ILE A 25 -13.30 16.21 -12.92
C ILE A 25 -14.80 15.88 -12.96
N LEU A 26 -15.33 15.23 -11.93
CA LEU A 26 -16.76 14.94 -11.80
C LEU A 26 -17.60 16.21 -11.79
N ASN A 27 -17.16 17.23 -11.05
CA ASN A 27 -17.83 18.52 -10.96
C ASN A 27 -17.86 19.29 -12.29
N ALA A 28 -16.89 19.03 -13.16
CA ALA A 28 -16.79 19.66 -14.48
C ALA A 28 -17.63 18.94 -15.56
N THR A 29 -18.32 17.82 -15.22
CA THR A 29 -19.16 17.08 -16.16
C THR A 29 -20.60 17.55 -16.11
N ASP A 30 -21.32 17.45 -17.25
CA ASP A 30 -22.75 17.71 -17.32
C ASP A 30 -23.60 16.65 -16.61
N ARG A 31 -23.05 15.43 -16.45
CA ARG A 31 -23.71 14.27 -15.85
C ARG A 31 -23.43 14.06 -14.37
N LYS A 32 -22.86 15.04 -13.68
CA LYS A 32 -22.49 14.94 -12.25
C LYS A 32 -23.59 14.35 -11.35
N LYS A 33 -24.86 14.69 -11.60
CA LYS A 33 -25.99 14.22 -10.79
C LYS A 33 -26.41 12.78 -11.08
N ASP A 34 -26.06 12.27 -12.26
CA ASP A 34 -26.44 10.93 -12.72
C ASP A 34 -25.42 9.88 -12.29
N ILE A 35 -24.13 10.26 -12.23
CA ILE A 35 -23.04 9.36 -11.87
C ILE A 35 -23.10 9.05 -10.37
N LYS A 36 -23.20 7.78 -10.02
CA LYS A 36 -23.17 7.32 -8.64
C LYS A 36 -21.73 7.14 -8.16
N VAL A 37 -21.44 7.56 -6.93
CA VAL A 37 -20.10 7.44 -6.35
C VAL A 37 -20.12 6.35 -5.30
N ILE A 38 -19.23 5.36 -5.45
CA ILE A 38 -18.98 4.28 -4.48
C ILE A 38 -17.66 4.56 -3.79
N TYR A 39 -17.69 4.67 -2.46
CA TYR A 39 -16.51 4.84 -1.61
C TYR A 39 -15.99 3.47 -1.18
N ALA A 40 -14.92 3.00 -1.82
CA ALA A 40 -14.38 1.66 -1.59
C ALA A 40 -13.95 1.44 -0.12
N ASN A 41 -13.45 2.47 0.55
CA ASN A 41 -13.01 2.39 1.95
C ASN A 41 -14.10 2.64 2.98
N LYS A 42 -15.37 2.61 2.62
CA LYS A 42 -16.47 2.72 3.58
C LYS A 42 -16.33 1.65 4.68
N ASN A 43 -16.16 2.09 5.94
CA ASN A 43 -15.97 1.20 7.10
C ASN A 43 -14.71 0.29 7.05
N VAL A 44 -13.74 0.57 6.20
CA VAL A 44 -12.43 -0.07 6.28
C VAL A 44 -11.67 0.49 7.47
N SER A 45 -11.02 -0.38 8.26
CA SER A 45 -10.18 0.06 9.38
C SER A 45 -8.97 0.81 8.85
N LEU A 46 -8.81 2.07 9.27
CA LEU A 46 -7.72 2.93 8.84
C LEU A 46 -6.61 2.97 9.89
N MET A 47 -5.37 3.03 9.43
CA MET A 47 -4.17 3.23 10.23
C MET A 47 -3.69 4.67 10.07
N PRO A 48 -3.13 5.31 11.12
CA PRO A 48 -2.40 6.57 10.95
C PRO A 48 -1.13 6.32 10.14
N ILE A 49 -0.62 7.35 9.46
CA ILE A 49 0.70 7.29 8.80
C ILE A 49 1.76 7.12 9.89
N ALA A 50 2.62 6.10 9.78
CA ALA A 50 3.72 5.88 10.71
C ALA A 50 4.67 7.09 10.75
N GLY A 51 5.15 7.44 11.94
CA GLY A 51 6.09 8.55 12.11
C GLY A 51 5.51 9.96 11.93
N SER A 52 4.19 10.12 11.77
CA SER A 52 3.57 11.44 11.72
C SER A 52 3.69 12.15 13.07
N ILE A 53 4.52 13.21 13.09
CA ILE A 53 4.80 14.04 14.30
C ILE A 53 3.68 15.06 14.55
N ARG A 54 2.71 15.19 13.66
CA ARG A 54 1.64 16.18 13.77
C ARG A 54 0.55 15.70 14.72
N ASN A 55 0.05 16.62 15.55
CA ASN A 55 -1.09 16.42 16.48
C ASN A 55 -2.40 15.97 15.78
N GLU A 56 -2.47 16.02 14.47
CA GLU A 56 -3.56 15.49 13.67
C GLU A 56 -3.15 14.10 13.17
N LYS A 57 -3.89 13.08 13.59
CA LYS A 57 -3.76 11.73 13.07
C LYS A 57 -4.22 11.71 11.62
N VAL A 58 -3.34 12.02 10.69
CA VAL A 58 -3.61 11.84 9.25
C VAL A 58 -3.69 10.35 9.00
N MET A 59 -4.85 9.89 8.52
CA MET A 59 -5.05 8.49 8.19
C MET A 59 -4.30 8.16 6.90
N ASN A 60 -3.67 6.99 6.89
CA ASN A 60 -2.93 6.50 5.73
C ASN A 60 -3.92 6.09 4.63
N PRO A 61 -3.87 6.72 3.44
CA PRO A 61 -4.82 6.42 2.36
C PRO A 61 -4.45 5.18 1.54
N HIS A 62 -3.32 4.54 1.81
CA HIS A 62 -2.77 3.43 0.99
C HIS A 62 -3.36 2.06 1.35
N THR A 63 -4.64 2.01 1.67
CA THR A 63 -5.36 0.76 2.02
C THR A 63 -5.31 -0.29 0.91
N PHE A 64 -5.19 0.14 -0.35
CA PHE A 64 -5.07 -0.74 -1.51
C PHE A 64 -3.74 -1.53 -1.54
N ILE A 65 -2.73 -1.14 -0.75
CA ILE A 65 -1.50 -1.93 -0.55
C ILE A 65 -1.67 -2.89 0.64
N SER A 66 -2.82 -3.55 0.72
CA SER A 66 -3.14 -4.53 1.76
C SER A 66 -4.18 -5.50 1.25
N ILE A 67 -3.95 -6.79 1.44
CA ILE A 67 -4.94 -7.79 1.09
C ILE A 67 -6.17 -7.69 1.99
N THR A 68 -5.98 -7.47 3.28
CA THR A 68 -7.09 -7.37 4.23
C THR A 68 -8.04 -6.22 3.89
N ALA A 69 -7.49 -5.04 3.64
CA ALA A 69 -8.29 -3.87 3.26
C ALA A 69 -8.90 -4.03 1.86
N SER A 70 -8.13 -4.55 0.89
CA SER A 70 -8.63 -4.78 -0.48
C SER A 70 -9.79 -5.78 -0.52
N VAL A 71 -9.77 -6.82 0.31
CA VAL A 71 -10.91 -7.75 0.45
C VAL A 71 -12.15 -7.01 0.96
N GLN A 72 -12.01 -6.11 1.92
CA GLN A 72 -13.12 -5.29 2.41
C GLN A 72 -13.66 -4.35 1.32
N GLN A 73 -12.75 -3.69 0.58
CA GLN A 73 -13.11 -2.83 -0.55
C GLN A 73 -13.90 -3.58 -1.61
N VAL A 74 -13.45 -4.79 -1.98
CA VAL A 74 -14.14 -5.65 -2.96
C VAL A 74 -15.58 -5.94 -2.53
N TYR A 75 -15.82 -6.25 -1.26
CA TYR A 75 -17.17 -6.47 -0.74
C TYR A 75 -17.99 -5.19 -0.69
N ASN A 76 -17.39 -4.05 -0.34
CA ASN A 76 -18.08 -2.76 -0.34
C ASN A 76 -18.56 -2.41 -1.75
N ILE A 77 -17.67 -2.54 -2.74
CA ILE A 77 -18.00 -2.26 -4.15
C ILE A 77 -19.14 -3.18 -4.62
N ALA A 78 -19.02 -4.49 -4.38
CA ALA A 78 -20.04 -5.46 -4.80
C ALA A 78 -21.40 -5.21 -4.16
N LYS A 79 -21.42 -4.82 -2.88
CA LYS A 79 -22.64 -4.48 -2.16
C LYS A 79 -23.32 -3.25 -2.76
N GLU A 80 -22.58 -2.16 -2.92
CA GLU A 80 -23.10 -0.90 -3.48
C GLU A 80 -23.56 -1.09 -4.94
N LEU A 81 -22.82 -1.85 -5.77
CA LEU A 81 -23.25 -2.22 -7.12
C LEU A 81 -24.57 -3.02 -7.08
N GLY A 82 -24.69 -3.97 -6.16
CA GLY A 82 -25.92 -4.76 -6.02
C GLY A 82 -27.12 -3.95 -5.50
N GLU A 83 -26.90 -2.81 -4.85
CA GLU A 83 -27.96 -1.85 -4.48
C GLU A 83 -28.37 -0.98 -5.67
N LEU A 84 -27.42 -0.61 -6.55
CA LEU A 84 -27.66 0.17 -7.75
C LEU A 84 -28.27 -0.66 -8.89
N ASP A 85 -27.92 -1.93 -8.97
CA ASP A 85 -28.38 -2.90 -9.97
C ASP A 85 -28.84 -4.21 -9.30
N PRO A 86 -30.05 -4.21 -8.70
CA PRO A 86 -30.55 -5.35 -7.95
C PRO A 86 -30.69 -6.65 -8.77
N ALA A 87 -30.92 -6.52 -10.08
CA ALA A 87 -31.06 -7.68 -10.97
C ALA A 87 -29.77 -8.51 -11.06
N ASN A 88 -28.59 -7.89 -10.91
CA ASN A 88 -27.28 -8.53 -10.98
C ASN A 88 -26.58 -8.64 -9.63
N LYS A 89 -27.28 -8.40 -8.51
CA LYS A 89 -26.71 -8.39 -7.16
C LYS A 89 -25.93 -9.67 -6.83
N GLU A 90 -26.51 -10.84 -7.12
CA GLU A 90 -25.85 -12.13 -6.82
C GLU A 90 -24.58 -12.35 -7.67
N PHE A 91 -24.56 -11.84 -8.89
CA PHE A 91 -23.38 -11.87 -9.76
C PHE A 91 -22.23 -11.05 -9.14
N TYR A 92 -22.50 -9.82 -8.71
CA TYR A 92 -21.48 -8.97 -8.04
C TYR A 92 -20.95 -9.61 -6.77
N LEU A 93 -21.84 -10.13 -5.91
CA LEU A 93 -21.45 -10.78 -4.65
C LEU A 93 -20.67 -12.08 -4.90
N LYS A 94 -21.04 -12.86 -5.91
CA LYS A 94 -20.28 -14.06 -6.28
C LYS A 94 -18.86 -13.69 -6.73
N ASN A 95 -18.71 -12.73 -7.61
CA ASN A 95 -17.40 -12.27 -8.09
C ASN A 95 -16.54 -11.77 -6.93
N ALA A 96 -17.14 -10.99 -6.01
CA ALA A 96 -16.43 -10.52 -4.82
C ALA A 96 -15.93 -11.67 -3.94
N ARG A 97 -16.76 -12.70 -3.70
CA ARG A 97 -16.38 -13.89 -2.92
C ARG A 97 -15.23 -14.65 -3.58
N ASP A 98 -15.31 -14.87 -4.89
CA ASP A 98 -14.30 -15.62 -5.65
C ASP A 98 -12.97 -14.85 -5.67
N TYR A 99 -13.01 -13.53 -5.86
CA TYR A 99 -11.82 -12.68 -5.84
C TYR A 99 -11.21 -12.57 -4.45
N ALA A 100 -12.02 -12.34 -3.43
CA ALA A 100 -11.56 -12.31 -2.04
C ALA A 100 -10.90 -13.63 -1.62
N LYS A 101 -11.37 -14.77 -2.12
CA LYS A 101 -10.75 -16.08 -1.88
C LYS A 101 -9.34 -16.13 -2.48
N LYS A 102 -9.15 -15.63 -3.71
CA LYS A 102 -7.80 -15.55 -4.35
C LYS A 102 -6.86 -14.69 -3.50
N LEU A 103 -7.29 -13.49 -3.10
CA LEU A 103 -6.48 -12.57 -2.31
C LEU A 103 -6.09 -13.17 -0.95
N ARG A 104 -7.05 -13.76 -0.24
CA ARG A 104 -6.78 -14.43 1.04
C ARG A 104 -5.79 -15.58 0.89
N LYS A 105 -5.86 -16.31 -0.23
CA LYS A 105 -4.90 -17.38 -0.51
C LYS A 105 -3.49 -16.83 -0.65
N LEU A 106 -3.28 -15.75 -1.41
CA LEU A 106 -1.96 -15.12 -1.55
C LEU A 106 -1.37 -14.72 -0.18
N LYS A 107 -2.18 -14.07 0.66
CA LYS A 107 -1.77 -13.72 2.03
C LYS A 107 -1.43 -14.94 2.86
N THR A 108 -2.29 -15.97 2.86
CA THR A 108 -2.10 -17.18 3.66
C THR A 108 -0.83 -17.93 3.23
N ASP A 109 -0.61 -18.03 1.92
CA ASP A 109 0.59 -18.70 1.37
C ASP A 109 1.85 -17.95 1.85
N ALA A 110 1.90 -16.62 1.74
CA ALA A 110 3.02 -15.81 2.19
C ALA A 110 3.27 -15.92 3.71
N LEU A 111 2.22 -15.85 4.53
CA LEU A 111 2.35 -15.99 5.98
C LEU A 111 2.83 -17.39 6.39
N ASN A 112 2.39 -18.44 5.68
CA ASN A 112 2.83 -19.80 5.92
C ASN A 112 4.33 -20.01 5.68
N GLU A 113 4.92 -19.25 4.74
CA GLU A 113 6.35 -19.31 4.46
C GLU A 113 7.25 -18.84 5.61
N VAL A 114 6.71 -17.98 6.47
CA VAL A 114 7.48 -17.36 7.57
C VAL A 114 7.02 -17.79 8.97
N LYS A 115 5.89 -18.50 9.10
CA LYS A 115 5.28 -18.86 10.39
C LYS A 115 6.21 -19.63 11.34
N ASN A 116 7.11 -20.45 10.79
CA ASN A 116 8.01 -21.28 11.58
C ASN A 116 9.30 -20.57 12.00
N LEU A 117 9.49 -19.33 11.56
CA LEU A 117 10.68 -18.54 11.88
C LEU A 117 10.59 -17.87 13.26
N GLY A 118 9.43 -18.00 13.94
CA GLY A 118 9.17 -17.34 15.22
C GLY A 118 8.98 -15.83 15.10
N ASN A 119 8.97 -15.15 16.24
CA ASN A 119 8.90 -13.69 16.27
C ASN A 119 10.29 -13.12 15.96
N ILE A 120 10.46 -12.62 14.73
CA ILE A 120 11.71 -12.00 14.30
C ILE A 120 11.55 -10.50 14.48
N ASP A 121 12.27 -9.96 15.46
CA ASP A 121 12.32 -8.49 15.67
C ASP A 121 13.08 -7.84 14.51
N ILE A 122 12.35 -7.43 13.47
CA ILE A 122 12.87 -6.65 12.34
C ILE A 122 12.44 -5.20 12.51
N ARG A 123 13.40 -4.30 12.49
CA ARG A 123 13.16 -2.86 12.58
C ARG A 123 13.14 -2.29 11.17
N VAL A 124 11.97 -1.87 10.73
CA VAL A 124 11.71 -1.44 9.35
C VAL A 124 11.48 0.06 9.29
N ALA A 125 12.05 0.70 8.29
CA ALA A 125 11.65 2.03 7.82
C ALA A 125 11.14 1.94 6.38
N THR A 126 10.39 2.94 5.94
CA THR A 126 9.93 3.06 4.56
C THR A 126 10.35 4.40 3.97
N LEU A 127 10.65 4.44 2.68
CA LEU A 127 10.92 5.69 1.97
C LEU A 127 9.64 6.48 1.72
N HIS A 128 8.50 5.80 1.62
CA HIS A 128 7.16 6.39 1.48
C HIS A 128 6.21 5.77 2.48
N GLY A 129 5.28 6.56 3.04
CA GLY A 129 4.32 6.13 4.04
C GLY A 129 3.20 5.19 3.53
N GLY A 130 3.42 4.50 2.42
CA GLY A 130 2.39 3.69 1.76
C GLY A 130 2.31 2.23 2.21
N TYR A 131 3.34 1.69 2.87
CA TYR A 131 3.47 0.25 3.07
C TYR A 131 3.05 -0.25 4.46
N ASP A 132 2.56 0.62 5.33
CA ASP A 132 2.20 0.30 6.72
C ASP A 132 1.19 -0.85 6.79
N TYR A 133 0.15 -0.81 5.96
CA TYR A 133 -0.89 -1.84 5.93
C TYR A 133 -0.34 -3.21 5.52
N LEU A 134 0.49 -3.27 4.48
CA LEU A 134 1.11 -4.51 4.02
C LEU A 134 2.02 -5.11 5.09
N LEU A 135 2.89 -4.30 5.67
CA LEU A 135 3.87 -4.74 6.68
C LEU A 135 3.17 -5.19 7.96
N SER A 136 2.06 -4.52 8.34
CA SER A 136 1.26 -4.92 9.50
C SER A 136 0.62 -6.30 9.33
N GLU A 137 0.38 -6.77 8.11
CA GLU A 137 -0.12 -8.14 7.86
C GLU A 137 0.88 -9.23 8.29
N PHE A 138 2.16 -8.89 8.37
CA PHE A 138 3.23 -9.74 8.89
C PHE A 138 3.60 -9.42 10.35
N GLY A 139 2.85 -8.55 11.02
CA GLY A 139 3.16 -8.09 12.38
C GLY A 139 4.38 -7.17 12.45
N ILE A 140 4.76 -6.55 11.35
CA ILE A 140 5.89 -5.61 11.28
C ILE A 140 5.38 -4.18 11.42
N ASP A 141 5.86 -3.47 12.45
CA ASP A 141 5.61 -2.05 12.63
C ASP A 141 6.67 -1.22 11.92
N VAL A 142 6.24 -0.26 11.10
CA VAL A 142 7.13 0.73 10.50
C VAL A 142 7.60 1.70 11.58
N LYS A 143 8.91 1.75 11.82
CA LYS A 143 9.52 2.59 12.87
C LYS A 143 9.76 4.03 12.42
N ALA A 144 9.97 4.25 11.12
CA ALA A 144 10.18 5.57 10.55
C ALA A 144 9.74 5.60 9.09
N VAL A 145 9.19 6.73 8.66
CA VAL A 145 9.01 7.10 7.26
C VAL A 145 10.06 8.14 6.92
N ILE A 146 10.83 7.87 5.87
CA ILE A 146 12.06 8.63 5.54
C ILE A 146 11.79 9.61 4.39
N GLU A 147 10.54 9.82 4.05
CA GLU A 147 10.14 10.57 2.87
C GLU A 147 10.73 11.98 2.83
N PRO A 148 11.58 12.29 1.84
CA PRO A 148 11.82 13.67 1.44
C PRO A 148 10.51 14.18 0.81
N SER A 149 10.21 15.46 0.95
CA SER A 149 9.01 16.11 0.43
C SER A 149 8.63 15.55 -0.95
N HIS A 150 7.37 15.16 -1.13
CA HIS A 150 6.84 14.54 -2.35
C HIS A 150 7.39 15.21 -3.63
N GLY A 151 8.05 14.42 -4.48
CA GLY A 151 8.56 14.87 -5.79
C GLY A 151 9.80 15.74 -5.75
N ALA A 152 10.36 16.06 -4.58
CA ALA A 152 11.61 16.80 -4.47
C ALA A 152 12.81 15.85 -4.49
N GLN A 153 13.91 16.29 -5.15
CA GLN A 153 15.20 15.60 -5.01
C GLN A 153 15.68 15.77 -3.56
N PRO A 154 16.06 14.67 -2.86
CA PRO A 154 16.58 14.76 -1.50
C PRO A 154 17.80 15.68 -1.41
N SER A 155 17.80 16.55 -0.44
CA SER A 155 18.97 17.40 -0.14
C SER A 155 20.02 16.64 0.70
N ALA A 156 21.24 17.22 0.82
CA ALA A 156 22.25 16.69 1.73
C ALA A 156 21.77 16.67 3.19
N ALA A 157 20.98 17.67 3.60
CA ALA A 157 20.40 17.73 4.95
C ALA A 157 19.36 16.61 5.17
N ASP A 158 18.60 16.24 4.13
CA ASP A 158 17.65 15.11 4.22
C ASP A 158 18.42 13.79 4.37
N LEU A 159 19.54 13.63 3.64
CA LEU A 159 20.39 12.46 3.75
C LEU A 159 20.98 12.29 5.17
N GLU A 160 21.49 13.37 5.76
CA GLU A 160 22.00 13.35 7.15
C GLU A 160 20.92 12.94 8.16
N LYS A 161 19.71 13.51 8.03
CA LYS A 161 18.56 13.13 8.87
C LYS A 161 18.22 11.65 8.76
N VAL A 162 18.19 11.14 7.53
CA VAL A 162 17.88 9.73 7.25
C VAL A 162 18.94 8.82 7.88
N ILE A 163 20.23 9.11 7.69
CA ILE A 163 21.32 8.34 8.28
C ILE A 163 21.22 8.35 9.81
N LYS A 164 20.87 9.50 10.41
CA LYS A 164 20.66 9.60 11.84
C LYS A 164 19.51 8.74 12.31
N ILE A 165 18.34 8.77 11.64
CA ILE A 165 17.17 7.96 11.96
C ILE A 165 17.52 6.46 11.90
N ILE A 166 18.22 6.03 10.85
CA ILE A 166 18.62 4.63 10.67
C ILE A 166 19.48 4.17 11.84
N LYS A 167 20.48 4.97 12.24
CA LYS A 167 21.39 4.64 13.35
C LYS A 167 20.67 4.67 14.71
N ASP A 168 19.91 5.72 15.00
CA ASP A 168 19.21 5.91 16.28
C ASP A 168 18.13 4.85 16.50
N GLN A 169 17.38 4.54 15.44
CA GLN A 169 16.30 3.56 15.45
C GLN A 169 16.78 2.13 15.20
N LYS A 170 18.08 1.94 14.90
CA LYS A 170 18.68 0.63 14.54
C LYS A 170 17.87 -0.08 13.45
N ILE A 171 17.59 0.62 12.37
CA ILE A 171 16.81 0.09 11.26
C ILE A 171 17.60 -1.01 10.56
N ASP A 172 16.98 -2.16 10.37
CA ASP A 172 17.56 -3.33 9.69
C ASP A 172 17.33 -3.28 8.18
N ILE A 173 16.13 -2.83 7.77
CA ILE A 173 15.67 -2.84 6.37
C ILE A 173 14.90 -1.56 6.07
N ILE A 174 15.13 -1.01 4.89
CA ILE A 174 14.31 0.07 4.33
C ILE A 174 13.55 -0.48 3.12
N PHE A 175 12.22 -0.29 3.11
CA PHE A 175 11.43 -0.51 1.91
C PHE A 175 11.16 0.80 1.18
N GLY A 176 11.35 0.78 -0.14
CA GLY A 176 11.10 1.92 -1.02
C GLY A 176 10.52 1.50 -2.35
N GLU A 177 10.13 2.46 -3.16
CA GLU A 177 9.64 2.19 -4.51
C GLU A 177 10.80 1.81 -5.45
N LYS A 178 10.52 0.93 -6.41
CA LYS A 178 11.48 0.44 -7.40
C LYS A 178 12.18 1.54 -8.19
N ASN A 179 11.55 2.69 -8.35
CA ASN A 179 12.05 3.82 -9.13
C ASN A 179 12.61 4.96 -8.27
N PHE A 180 12.85 4.73 -6.98
CA PHE A 180 13.43 5.75 -6.11
C PHE A 180 14.87 6.07 -6.51
N ASN A 181 15.31 7.32 -6.26
CA ASN A 181 16.64 7.84 -6.66
C ASN A 181 17.78 6.93 -6.19
N ASN A 182 18.39 6.19 -7.12
CA ASN A 182 19.43 5.20 -6.84
C ASN A 182 20.63 5.79 -6.07
N LYS A 183 21.05 7.04 -6.39
CA LYS A 183 22.20 7.67 -5.70
C LYS A 183 21.94 7.93 -4.22
N PHE A 184 20.71 8.33 -3.88
CA PHE A 184 20.30 8.54 -2.49
C PHE A 184 20.32 7.22 -1.71
N VAL A 185 19.72 6.19 -2.28
CA VAL A 185 19.67 4.83 -1.75
C VAL A 185 21.09 4.25 -1.58
N ASP A 186 21.93 4.37 -2.61
CA ASP A 186 23.30 3.88 -2.59
C ASP A 186 24.14 4.56 -1.49
N THR A 187 23.94 5.86 -1.28
CA THR A 187 24.64 6.59 -0.22
C THR A 187 24.18 6.15 1.16
N ILE A 188 22.87 5.98 1.38
CA ILE A 188 22.33 5.44 2.63
C ILE A 188 22.92 4.07 2.93
N HIS A 189 22.94 3.17 1.95
CA HIS A 189 23.53 1.85 2.12
C HIS A 189 25.02 1.90 2.47
N LYS A 190 25.81 2.73 1.79
CA LYS A 190 27.24 2.90 2.06
C LYS A 190 27.52 3.42 3.48
N GLU A 191 26.76 4.40 3.92
CA GLU A 191 26.97 5.08 5.21
C GLU A 191 26.44 4.31 6.43
N THR A 192 25.49 3.41 6.22
CA THR A 192 24.80 2.74 7.32
C THR A 192 24.86 1.22 7.28
N GLY A 193 25.15 0.64 6.11
CA GLY A 193 25.05 -0.80 5.88
C GLY A 193 23.60 -1.34 5.85
N VAL A 194 22.58 -0.46 5.96
CA VAL A 194 21.18 -0.87 5.93
C VAL A 194 20.82 -1.43 4.55
N GLU A 195 20.05 -2.51 4.56
CA GLU A 195 19.54 -3.10 3.32
C GLU A 195 18.33 -2.31 2.81
N VAL A 196 18.34 -1.97 1.52
CA VAL A 196 17.20 -1.31 0.87
C VAL A 196 16.54 -2.29 -0.09
N ARG A 197 15.23 -2.46 0.04
CA ARG A 197 14.40 -3.35 -0.77
C ARG A 197 13.28 -2.61 -1.44
N SER A 198 12.84 -3.11 -2.59
CA SER A 198 11.83 -2.43 -3.39
C SER A 198 10.48 -3.12 -3.27
N LEU A 199 9.44 -2.31 -3.01
CA LEU A 199 8.04 -2.69 -3.10
C LEU A 199 7.37 -1.91 -4.23
N SER A 200 6.31 -2.47 -4.79
CA SER A 200 5.47 -1.81 -5.78
C SER A 200 4.45 -0.92 -5.07
N HIS A 201 4.29 0.29 -5.55
CA HIS A 201 3.17 1.15 -5.15
C HIS A 201 1.88 0.86 -5.94
N MET A 202 1.91 -0.15 -6.83
CA MET A 202 0.77 -0.59 -7.69
C MET A 202 0.25 0.49 -8.65
N THR A 203 0.99 1.57 -8.85
CA THR A 203 0.61 2.68 -9.73
C THR A 203 1.27 2.63 -11.09
N ASN A 204 2.20 1.69 -11.29
CA ASN A 204 2.99 1.51 -12.51
C ASN A 204 2.73 0.13 -13.12
N GLY A 205 2.74 0.05 -14.44
CA GLY A 205 2.61 -1.21 -15.17
C GLY A 205 1.54 -1.17 -16.25
N ALA A 206 1.35 -2.30 -16.93
CA ALA A 206 0.31 -2.45 -17.92
C ALA A 206 -1.08 -2.49 -17.25
N TYR A 207 -2.09 -1.96 -17.95
CA TYR A 207 -3.48 -2.01 -17.51
C TYR A 207 -4.06 -3.40 -17.79
N GLU A 208 -3.88 -4.32 -16.85
CA GLU A 208 -4.27 -5.73 -16.98
C GLU A 208 -5.26 -6.13 -15.89
N ALA A 209 -6.15 -7.07 -16.22
CA ALA A 209 -7.19 -7.53 -15.30
C ALA A 209 -6.65 -8.20 -14.03
N ASP A 210 -5.46 -8.80 -14.10
CA ASP A 210 -4.77 -9.47 -12.99
C ASP A 210 -3.57 -8.66 -12.46
N GLY A 211 -3.48 -7.37 -12.83
CA GLY A 211 -2.37 -6.51 -12.45
C GLY A 211 -2.22 -6.38 -10.93
N PHE A 212 -3.34 -6.25 -10.21
CA PHE A 212 -3.32 -6.15 -8.76
C PHE A 212 -2.73 -7.40 -8.09
N GLU A 213 -3.18 -8.60 -8.49
CA GLU A 213 -2.70 -9.86 -7.93
C GLU A 213 -1.20 -10.07 -8.20
N LYS A 214 -0.74 -9.69 -9.38
CA LYS A 214 0.69 -9.77 -9.74
C LYS A 214 1.53 -8.87 -8.83
N PHE A 215 1.15 -7.62 -8.68
CA PHE A 215 1.93 -6.66 -7.89
C PHE A 215 1.88 -6.96 -6.39
N ILE A 216 0.70 -7.27 -5.83
CA ILE A 216 0.62 -7.60 -4.40
C ILE A 216 1.38 -8.89 -4.08
N LYS A 217 1.38 -9.88 -5.01
CA LYS A 217 2.18 -11.07 -4.84
C LYS A 217 3.68 -10.77 -4.82
N MET A 218 4.16 -9.92 -5.73
CA MET A 218 5.57 -9.48 -5.74
C MET A 218 5.95 -8.83 -4.40
N ASP A 219 5.10 -7.98 -3.86
CA ASP A 219 5.34 -7.31 -2.59
C ASP A 219 5.34 -8.30 -1.42
N LEU A 220 4.40 -9.23 -1.39
CA LEU A 220 4.37 -10.30 -0.38
C LEU A 220 5.64 -11.16 -0.44
N ASP A 221 6.07 -11.58 -1.64
CA ASP A 221 7.27 -12.38 -1.85
C ASP A 221 8.53 -11.62 -1.36
N GLU A 222 8.60 -10.30 -1.61
CA GLU A 222 9.74 -9.49 -1.15
C GLU A 222 9.77 -9.31 0.37
N VAL A 223 8.60 -9.11 1.00
CA VAL A 223 8.51 -9.06 2.48
C VAL A 223 8.88 -10.40 3.10
N VAL A 224 8.39 -11.51 2.55
CA VAL A 224 8.76 -12.88 2.98
C VAL A 224 10.28 -13.09 2.89
N LYS A 225 10.88 -12.69 1.77
CA LYS A 225 12.34 -12.77 1.58
C LYS A 225 13.09 -11.94 2.61
N ALA A 226 12.64 -10.72 2.87
CA ALA A 226 13.22 -9.85 3.89
C ALA A 226 13.21 -10.50 5.28
N ILE A 227 12.08 -11.10 5.67
CA ILE A 227 11.93 -11.80 6.94
C ILE A 227 12.89 -13.01 7.03
N LYS A 228 12.97 -13.84 5.98
CA LYS A 228 13.86 -15.01 5.93
C LYS A 228 15.33 -14.60 6.04
N ASP A 229 15.74 -13.55 5.31
CA ASP A 229 17.12 -13.07 5.35
C ASP A 229 17.49 -12.49 6.72
N ALA A 230 16.57 -11.76 7.36
CA ALA A 230 16.77 -11.27 8.71
C ALA A 230 16.88 -12.40 9.73
N ALA A 231 16.06 -13.45 9.62
CA ALA A 231 16.13 -14.65 10.44
C ALA A 231 17.50 -15.35 10.31
N ALA A 232 17.96 -15.52 9.07
CA ALA A 232 19.25 -16.16 8.79
C ALA A 232 20.45 -15.37 9.35
N LYS A 233 20.39 -14.03 9.33
CA LYS A 233 21.41 -13.15 9.92
C LYS A 233 21.44 -13.27 11.47
N LYS A 234 20.28 -13.40 12.10
CA LYS A 234 20.18 -13.51 13.58
C LYS A 234 20.51 -14.91 14.10
N GLY A 235 20.23 -15.96 13.33
CA GLY A 235 20.59 -17.34 13.69
C GLY A 235 22.09 -17.65 13.57
N LYS A 236 22.89 -16.72 13.03
CA LYS A 236 24.37 -16.83 12.92
C LYS A 236 25.12 -16.10 14.05
N LYS A 237 24.40 -15.43 14.94
CA LYS A 237 24.94 -14.78 16.14
C LYS A 237 24.68 -15.62 17.37
#